data_cf8a33a5ee0d0bcbd8bc1495e7f055e0
#
_entry.id   cf8a33a5ee0d0bcbd8bc1495e7f055e0
#
_cell.length_a   1.000
_cell.length_b   1.000
_cell.length_c   1.000
_cell.angle_alpha   90.00
_cell.angle_beta   90.00
_cell.angle_gamma   90.00
#
_symmetry.space_group_name_H-M   'P 1'
#
loop_
_entity.id
_entity.type
_entity.pdbx_description
1 polymer ?
#
loop_
_entity_poly.entity_id
_entity_poly.type
_entity_poly.pdbx_seq_one_letter_code
_entity_poly.pdbx_strand_id
1 'polypeptide(L)'
;MEHELTSEGKCVFCSQILPQATLTKHLATHLAKIEKEDASKSPETYCHIVVDDGVMFLHLLVKGKASMKKIDTFLKDIWLECCGHMSGFGHKDFKVSTTHLVMDVFETKVKIYHDYDYGSTTRVFLKGIKNYKLKLKEDVILLSRNEPLKLICAKCEKHPAANICTVCDWDFFCESCSGKHEQECDDFEDYAKMPVVNSPRMGVCGYTGGHIDTERDGVHQ
;
A
#
# COMPACT_ATOMS: atom_id res chain seq x y z
N MET A 1 -13.31 11.74 20.53
CA MET A 1 -12.14 12.36 19.84
C MET A 1 -11.74 11.39 18.76
N GLU A 2 -12.05 11.73 17.50
CA GLU A 2 -11.51 10.98 16.36
C GLU A 2 -9.99 11.17 16.38
N HIS A 3 -9.26 10.15 16.74
CA HIS A 3 -7.82 10.13 16.54
C HIS A 3 -7.61 10.01 15.04
N GLU A 4 -7.22 11.12 14.41
CA GLU A 4 -6.77 11.11 13.02
C GLU A 4 -5.61 10.12 12.90
N LEU A 5 -5.82 9.02 12.18
CA LEU A 5 -4.82 7.99 11.97
C LEU A 5 -3.67 8.60 11.15
N THR A 6 -2.60 8.99 11.83
CA THR A 6 -1.40 9.49 11.16
C THR A 6 -0.52 8.31 10.76
N SER A 7 -0.28 8.21 9.47
CA SER A 7 0.55 7.16 8.89
C SER A 7 2.02 7.59 8.83
N GLU A 8 2.90 6.74 9.33
CA GLU A 8 4.35 6.90 9.27
C GLU A 8 4.94 5.80 8.40
N GLY A 9 6.09 6.04 7.79
CA GLY A 9 6.76 5.03 6.98
C GLY A 9 8.26 5.02 7.16
N LYS A 10 8.85 3.84 7.01
CA LYS A 10 10.28 3.61 7.14
C LYS A 10 10.99 3.86 5.82
N CYS A 11 12.00 4.72 5.83
CA CYS A 11 12.87 5.00 4.69
C CYS A 11 13.81 3.81 4.42
N VAL A 12 13.83 3.29 3.18
CA VAL A 12 14.71 2.18 2.76
C VAL A 12 16.19 2.55 2.86
N PHE A 13 16.56 3.82 2.71
CA PHE A 13 17.97 4.27 2.66
C PHE A 13 18.61 4.47 4.02
N CYS A 14 17.86 4.89 5.03
CA CYS A 14 18.42 5.22 6.34
C CYS A 14 17.64 4.63 7.53
N SER A 15 16.59 3.85 7.25
CA SER A 15 15.73 3.21 8.26
C SER A 15 15.00 4.16 9.22
N GLN A 16 15.02 5.47 8.99
CA GLN A 16 14.23 6.42 9.76
C GLN A 16 12.74 6.24 9.48
N ILE A 17 11.94 6.26 10.54
CA ILE A 17 10.48 6.27 10.46
C ILE A 17 10.05 7.74 10.50
N LEU A 18 9.26 8.15 9.52
CA LEU A 18 8.88 9.55 9.30
C LEU A 18 7.39 9.64 8.92
N PRO A 19 6.70 10.72 9.32
CA PRO A 19 5.35 10.99 8.86
C PRO A 19 5.27 11.08 7.33
N GLN A 20 4.17 10.59 6.75
CA GLN A 20 3.92 10.61 5.31
C GLN A 20 4.17 12.00 4.69
N ALA A 21 3.75 13.07 5.37
CA ALA A 21 3.89 14.44 4.88
C ALA A 21 5.35 14.87 4.63
N THR A 22 6.30 14.34 5.39
CA THR A 22 7.73 14.67 5.28
C THR A 22 8.52 13.66 4.47
N LEU A 23 8.04 12.44 4.38
CA LEU A 23 8.73 11.30 3.79
C LEU A 23 9.03 11.51 2.30
N THR A 24 8.10 12.07 1.53
CA THR A 24 8.31 12.38 0.10
C THR A 24 9.55 13.25 -0.14
N LYS A 25 9.71 14.33 0.65
CA LYS A 25 10.87 15.23 0.56
C LYS A 25 12.15 14.54 1.02
N HIS A 26 12.08 13.76 2.08
CA HIS A 26 13.20 12.99 2.63
C HIS A 26 13.74 11.99 1.60
N LEU A 27 12.87 11.16 1.00
CA LEU A 27 13.24 10.22 -0.05
C LEU A 27 13.82 10.92 -1.29
N ALA A 28 13.25 12.06 -1.68
CA ALA A 28 13.76 12.85 -2.80
C ALA A 28 15.20 13.34 -2.56
N THR A 29 15.59 13.62 -1.32
CA THR A 29 16.97 14.00 -0.96
C THR A 29 17.95 12.84 -1.18
N HIS A 30 17.58 11.63 -0.74
CA HIS A 30 18.40 10.43 -0.98
C HIS A 30 18.53 10.11 -2.47
N LEU A 31 17.41 10.12 -3.21
CA LEU A 31 17.41 9.83 -4.64
C LEU A 31 18.23 10.84 -5.45
N ALA A 32 18.16 12.13 -5.11
CA ALA A 32 18.96 13.17 -5.76
C ALA A 32 20.46 13.00 -5.47
N LYS A 33 20.84 12.52 -4.28
CA LYS A 33 22.22 12.20 -3.94
C LYS A 33 22.73 11.02 -4.77
N ILE A 34 21.95 9.92 -4.83
CA ILE A 34 22.29 8.73 -5.61
C ILE A 34 22.42 9.09 -7.11
N GLU A 35 21.48 9.87 -7.66
CA GLU A 35 21.51 10.35 -9.05
C GLU A 35 22.79 11.13 -9.36
N LYS A 36 23.22 12.00 -8.44
CA LYS A 36 24.45 12.81 -8.60
C LYS A 36 25.73 11.96 -8.52
N GLU A 37 25.71 10.91 -7.72
CA GLU A 37 26.84 9.98 -7.53
C GLU A 37 26.89 8.88 -8.60
N ASP A 38 25.80 8.69 -9.36
CA ASP A 38 25.73 7.69 -10.44
C ASP A 38 26.57 8.12 -11.66
N ALA A 39 27.77 7.57 -11.74
CA ALA A 39 28.70 7.82 -12.85
C ALA A 39 28.44 6.93 -14.08
N SER A 40 27.29 6.29 -14.19
CA SER A 40 26.98 5.35 -15.28
C SER A 40 26.88 6.06 -16.64
N LYS A 41 27.45 5.41 -17.68
CA LYS A 41 27.41 5.95 -19.06
C LYS A 41 26.03 5.84 -19.73
N SER A 42 25.10 5.09 -19.13
CA SER A 42 23.77 4.82 -19.71
C SER A 42 22.72 4.71 -18.61
N PRO A 43 22.41 5.82 -17.91
CA PRO A 43 21.35 5.83 -16.92
C PRO A 43 19.98 5.71 -17.60
N GLU A 44 19.05 5.03 -16.93
CA GLU A 44 17.66 4.95 -17.35
C GLU A 44 16.80 5.90 -16.52
N THR A 45 15.63 6.24 -17.03
CA THR A 45 14.67 7.04 -16.28
C THR A 45 13.94 6.15 -15.28
N TYR A 46 13.88 6.57 -14.02
CA TYR A 46 13.05 5.99 -12.97
C TYR A 46 12.09 7.04 -12.45
N CYS A 47 10.81 6.65 -12.29
CA CYS A 47 9.74 7.50 -11.80
C CYS A 47 9.52 7.22 -10.31
N HIS A 48 9.64 8.22 -9.45
CA HIS A 48 9.20 8.15 -8.06
C HIS A 48 7.68 8.36 -8.03
N ILE A 49 6.94 7.38 -7.54
CA ILE A 49 5.49 7.33 -7.51
C ILE A 49 5.04 7.12 -6.07
N VAL A 50 4.04 7.87 -5.63
CA VAL A 50 3.30 7.61 -4.38
C VAL A 50 2.02 6.89 -4.75
N VAL A 51 1.72 5.84 -4.01
CA VAL A 51 0.44 5.13 -4.02
C VAL A 51 -0.21 5.31 -2.67
N ASP A 52 -1.46 5.72 -2.60
CA ASP A 52 -2.18 5.95 -1.34
C ASP A 52 -3.68 5.64 -1.47
N ASP A 53 -4.32 5.29 -0.35
CA ASP A 53 -5.77 5.21 -0.18
C ASP A 53 -6.33 6.35 0.70
N GLY A 54 -5.46 7.27 1.12
CA GLY A 54 -5.75 8.34 2.06
C GLY A 54 -5.19 8.09 3.47
N VAL A 55 -5.00 6.84 3.87
CA VAL A 55 -4.44 6.44 5.18
C VAL A 55 -3.13 5.68 5.01
N MET A 56 -3.15 4.62 4.22
CA MET A 56 -1.98 3.79 3.92
C MET A 56 -1.28 4.28 2.66
N PHE A 57 0.03 4.09 2.57
CA PHE A 57 0.79 4.55 1.42
C PHE A 57 2.01 3.68 1.09
N LEU A 58 2.41 3.75 -0.18
CA LEU A 58 3.69 3.25 -0.68
C LEU A 58 4.44 4.36 -1.42
N HIS A 59 5.75 4.36 -1.30
CA HIS A 59 6.63 5.08 -2.21
C HIS A 59 7.37 4.08 -3.07
N LEU A 60 7.18 4.17 -4.37
CA LEU A 60 7.78 3.29 -5.37
C LEU A 60 8.75 4.06 -6.25
N LEU A 61 9.84 3.42 -6.62
CA LEU A 61 10.74 3.88 -7.69
C LEU A 61 10.61 2.89 -8.84
N VAL A 62 10.04 3.32 -9.94
CA VAL A 62 9.66 2.45 -11.05
C VAL A 62 10.40 2.85 -12.32
N LYS A 63 10.97 1.87 -13.03
CA LYS A 63 11.64 2.07 -14.31
C LYS A 63 10.68 2.67 -15.32
N GLY A 64 11.06 3.81 -15.93
CA GLY A 64 10.17 4.54 -16.83
C GLY A 64 9.75 3.77 -18.07
N LYS A 65 10.63 2.88 -18.57
CA LYS A 65 10.33 1.98 -19.70
C LYS A 65 9.57 0.71 -19.32
N ALA A 66 9.33 0.48 -18.04
CA ALA A 66 8.47 -0.61 -17.59
C ALA A 66 7.01 -0.32 -17.97
N SER A 67 6.23 -1.35 -18.23
CA SER A 67 4.80 -1.21 -18.45
C SER A 67 4.03 -1.04 -17.12
N MET A 68 2.87 -0.41 -17.16
CA MET A 68 1.97 -0.29 -16.02
C MET A 68 1.59 -1.64 -15.40
N LYS A 69 1.67 -2.74 -16.18
CA LYS A 69 1.48 -4.10 -15.67
C LYS A 69 2.45 -4.45 -14.53
N LYS A 70 3.68 -3.90 -14.53
CA LYS A 70 4.64 -4.13 -13.45
C LYS A 70 4.17 -3.52 -12.13
N ILE A 71 3.53 -2.35 -12.20
CA ILE A 71 2.92 -1.70 -11.03
C ILE A 71 1.69 -2.52 -10.58
N ASP A 72 0.84 -2.96 -11.50
CA ASP A 72 -0.32 -3.79 -11.20
C ASP A 72 0.07 -5.07 -10.44
N THR A 73 1.06 -5.82 -10.96
CA THR A 73 1.59 -7.01 -10.31
C THR A 73 2.14 -6.67 -8.91
N PHE A 74 2.94 -5.62 -8.79
CA PHE A 74 3.52 -5.23 -7.51
C PHE A 74 2.46 -4.85 -6.46
N LEU A 75 1.41 -4.10 -6.86
CA LEU A 75 0.31 -3.72 -5.96
C LEU A 75 -0.52 -4.93 -5.53
N LYS A 76 -0.71 -5.89 -6.41
CA LYS A 76 -1.33 -7.17 -6.05
C LYS A 76 -0.50 -7.90 -5.03
N ASP A 77 0.79 -8.07 -5.29
CA ASP A 77 1.70 -8.86 -4.43
C ASP A 77 1.85 -8.23 -3.03
N ILE A 78 1.85 -6.90 -2.92
CA ILE A 78 2.07 -6.24 -1.62
C ILE A 78 0.77 -5.98 -0.84
N TRP A 79 -0.37 -5.74 -1.54
CA TRP A 79 -1.56 -5.20 -0.88
C TRP A 79 -2.91 -5.82 -1.26
N LEU A 80 -3.04 -6.43 -2.45
CA LEU A 80 -4.39 -6.57 -3.00
C LEU A 80 -4.80 -8.01 -3.34
N GLU A 81 -3.86 -8.90 -3.68
CA GLU A 81 -4.18 -10.22 -4.20
C GLU A 81 -4.80 -11.12 -3.13
N CYS A 82 -6.01 -11.61 -3.37
CA CYS A 82 -6.70 -12.56 -2.51
C CYS A 82 -7.13 -13.84 -3.24
N CYS A 83 -7.69 -13.74 -4.46
CA CYS A 83 -8.22 -14.88 -5.19
C CYS A 83 -8.32 -14.66 -6.71
N GLY A 84 -7.41 -13.88 -7.30
CA GLY A 84 -7.28 -13.73 -8.75
C GLY A 84 -8.27 -12.78 -9.39
N HIS A 85 -8.76 -11.78 -8.70
CA HIS A 85 -9.67 -10.79 -9.28
C HIS A 85 -9.03 -9.93 -10.36
N MET A 86 -9.86 -9.39 -11.23
CA MET A 86 -9.43 -8.42 -12.23
C MET A 86 -9.09 -7.08 -11.60
N SER A 87 -8.17 -6.37 -12.27
CA SER A 87 -7.72 -5.05 -11.87
C SER A 87 -7.55 -4.14 -13.08
N GLY A 88 -7.44 -2.85 -12.84
CA GLY A 88 -7.16 -1.90 -13.91
C GLY A 88 -6.86 -0.50 -13.39
N PHE A 89 -6.26 0.29 -14.28
CA PHE A 89 -5.96 1.69 -14.02
C PHE A 89 -6.93 2.60 -14.73
N GLY A 90 -7.20 3.75 -14.13
CA GLY A 90 -8.02 4.76 -14.76
C GLY A 90 -7.77 6.16 -14.22
N HIS A 91 -8.34 7.10 -14.93
CA HIS A 91 -8.50 8.50 -14.54
C HIS A 91 -9.98 8.84 -14.65
N LYS A 92 -10.38 10.00 -14.12
CA LYS A 92 -11.77 10.46 -14.22
C LYS A 92 -12.36 10.35 -15.63
N ASP A 93 -11.58 10.66 -16.64
CA ASP A 93 -12.04 10.82 -18.02
C ASP A 93 -11.55 9.72 -18.98
N PHE A 94 -10.62 8.85 -18.55
CA PHE A 94 -10.04 7.83 -19.44
C PHE A 94 -9.51 6.61 -18.67
N LYS A 95 -9.44 5.48 -19.38
CA LYS A 95 -8.77 4.27 -18.91
C LYS A 95 -7.29 4.30 -19.26
N VAL A 96 -6.44 3.80 -18.37
CA VAL A 96 -5.00 3.63 -18.58
C VAL A 96 -4.70 2.17 -18.85
N SER A 97 -4.16 1.86 -20.04
CA SER A 97 -3.79 0.48 -20.37
C SER A 97 -2.60 0.01 -19.55
N THR A 98 -2.64 -1.25 -19.12
CA THR A 98 -1.50 -1.91 -18.46
C THR A 98 -0.27 -2.04 -19.36
N THR A 99 -0.41 -1.86 -20.67
CA THR A 99 0.70 -1.87 -21.64
C THR A 99 1.40 -0.53 -21.81
N HIS A 100 0.79 0.58 -21.34
CA HIS A 100 1.45 1.89 -21.39
C HIS A 100 2.75 1.89 -20.58
N LEU A 101 3.73 2.69 -21.02
CA LEU A 101 4.96 2.87 -20.26
C LEU A 101 4.71 3.80 -19.08
N VAL A 102 5.35 3.48 -17.96
CA VAL A 102 5.23 4.24 -16.72
C VAL A 102 5.59 5.71 -16.91
N MET A 103 6.67 6.00 -17.66
CA MET A 103 7.10 7.36 -17.91
C MET A 103 6.07 8.20 -18.69
N ASP A 104 5.33 7.59 -19.61
CA ASP A 104 4.32 8.29 -20.44
C ASP A 104 3.08 8.63 -19.57
N VAL A 105 2.68 7.71 -18.70
CA VAL A 105 1.53 7.91 -17.81
C VAL A 105 1.81 9.00 -16.77
N PHE A 106 3.01 9.04 -16.19
CA PHE A 106 3.35 9.98 -15.11
C PHE A 106 4.09 11.25 -15.57
N GLU A 107 4.23 11.49 -16.87
CA GLU A 107 4.77 12.73 -17.42
C GLU A 107 3.94 13.95 -17.02
N THR A 108 2.62 13.80 -16.96
CA THR A 108 1.63 14.90 -16.82
C THR A 108 1.26 15.24 -15.38
N LYS A 109 1.88 14.69 -14.35
CA LYS A 109 1.50 14.86 -12.93
C LYS A 109 0.03 14.55 -12.61
N VAL A 110 -0.63 13.78 -13.44
CA VAL A 110 -2.02 13.36 -13.24
C VAL A 110 -2.08 12.35 -12.10
N LYS A 111 -3.09 12.47 -11.25
CA LYS A 111 -3.42 11.44 -10.26
C LYS A 111 -4.34 10.43 -10.94
N ILE A 112 -3.89 9.18 -11.07
CA ILE A 112 -4.68 8.05 -11.57
C ILE A 112 -5.10 7.18 -10.40
N TYR A 113 -6.06 6.27 -10.63
CA TYR A 113 -6.43 5.24 -9.67
C TYR A 113 -6.13 3.85 -10.22
N HIS A 114 -5.97 2.91 -9.30
CA HIS A 114 -5.96 1.48 -9.56
C HIS A 114 -7.09 0.85 -8.78
N ASP A 115 -7.96 0.13 -9.48
CA ASP A 115 -9.03 -0.67 -8.92
C ASP A 115 -8.65 -2.14 -8.97
N TYR A 116 -8.81 -2.82 -7.85
CA TYR A 116 -8.73 -4.27 -7.76
C TYR A 116 -10.08 -4.81 -7.30
N ASP A 117 -10.57 -5.87 -7.98
CA ASP A 117 -11.85 -6.50 -7.73
C ASP A 117 -13.05 -5.57 -8.02
N TYR A 118 -13.68 -5.74 -9.18
CA TYR A 118 -14.83 -4.90 -9.56
C TYR A 118 -16.13 -5.24 -8.83
N GLY A 119 -16.17 -6.33 -8.06
CA GLY A 119 -17.30 -6.69 -7.20
C GLY A 119 -17.23 -6.00 -5.83
N SER A 120 -16.08 -6.15 -5.14
CA SER A 120 -15.79 -5.50 -3.86
C SER A 120 -14.52 -4.67 -3.99
N THR A 121 -14.67 -3.53 -4.68
CA THR A 121 -13.54 -2.76 -5.19
C THR A 121 -12.68 -2.14 -4.09
N THR A 122 -11.38 -2.49 -4.11
CA THR A 122 -10.35 -1.75 -3.39
C THR A 122 -9.67 -0.79 -4.35
N ARG A 123 -9.74 0.51 -4.05
CA ARG A 123 -9.17 1.58 -4.88
C ARG A 123 -7.98 2.22 -4.19
N VAL A 124 -6.88 2.33 -4.90
CA VAL A 124 -5.72 3.13 -4.50
C VAL A 124 -5.39 4.17 -5.57
N PHE A 125 -4.81 5.28 -5.15
CA PHE A 125 -4.45 6.38 -6.04
C PHE A 125 -2.95 6.42 -6.25
N LEU A 126 -2.53 6.74 -7.48
CA LEU A 126 -1.13 6.84 -7.86
C LEU A 126 -0.82 8.24 -8.35
N LYS A 127 0.30 8.81 -7.89
CA LYS A 127 0.77 10.14 -8.28
C LYS A 127 2.28 10.11 -8.53
N GLY A 128 2.70 10.56 -9.71
CA GLY A 128 4.10 10.80 -10.02
C GLY A 128 4.64 12.01 -9.25
N ILE A 129 5.81 11.86 -8.65
CA ILE A 129 6.49 12.89 -7.85
C ILE A 129 7.61 13.54 -8.66
N LYS A 130 8.58 12.72 -9.09
CA LYS A 130 9.76 13.19 -9.81
C LYS A 130 10.44 12.04 -10.55
N ASN A 131 11.09 12.34 -11.67
CA ASN A 131 11.90 11.39 -12.40
C ASN A 131 13.40 11.57 -12.05
N TYR A 132 14.13 10.45 -12.03
CA TYR A 132 15.56 10.37 -11.75
C TYR A 132 16.27 9.59 -12.85
N LYS A 133 17.55 9.89 -13.09
CA LYS A 133 18.42 9.18 -14.02
C LYS A 133 19.34 8.25 -13.22
N LEU A 134 19.02 6.96 -13.22
CA LEU A 134 19.70 5.97 -12.37
C LEU A 134 20.00 4.70 -13.19
N LYS A 135 20.95 3.90 -12.71
CA LYS A 135 21.22 2.57 -13.26
C LYS A 135 20.95 1.52 -12.20
N LEU A 136 19.71 1.03 -12.18
CA LEU A 136 19.26 -0.02 -11.28
C LEU A 136 18.84 -1.25 -12.08
N LYS A 137 18.73 -2.40 -11.42
CA LYS A 137 18.36 -3.67 -12.07
C LYS A 137 16.86 -3.92 -12.07
N GLU A 138 16.23 -3.59 -10.97
CA GLU A 138 14.82 -3.87 -10.69
C GLU A 138 13.90 -2.91 -11.47
N ASP A 139 12.77 -3.43 -11.94
CA ASP A 139 11.74 -2.61 -12.59
C ASP A 139 10.92 -1.80 -11.58
N VAL A 140 10.68 -2.35 -10.37
CA VAL A 140 9.93 -1.71 -9.28
C VAL A 140 10.70 -1.90 -7.98
N ILE A 141 10.95 -0.81 -7.26
CA ILE A 141 11.65 -0.79 -5.98
C ILE A 141 10.76 -0.11 -4.95
N LEU A 142 10.54 -0.77 -3.81
CA LEU A 142 9.86 -0.20 -2.65
C LEU A 142 10.81 0.72 -1.89
N LEU A 143 10.51 2.02 -1.89
CA LEU A 143 11.29 3.02 -1.16
C LEU A 143 10.81 3.21 0.29
N SER A 144 9.52 3.08 0.49
CA SER A 144 8.86 3.12 1.80
C SER A 144 7.45 2.56 1.70
N ARG A 145 7.00 1.95 2.78
CA ARG A 145 5.62 1.56 3.05
C ARG A 145 5.25 2.12 4.42
N ASN A 146 3.98 2.45 4.63
CA ASN A 146 3.54 2.79 5.97
C ASN A 146 3.79 1.64 6.95
N GLU A 147 4.19 2.00 8.17
CA GLU A 147 4.22 1.07 9.28
C GLU A 147 2.79 0.62 9.63
N PRO A 148 2.59 -0.57 10.21
CA PRO A 148 1.27 -1.04 10.59
C PRO A 148 0.51 -0.02 11.44
N LEU A 149 -0.77 0.18 11.12
CA LEU A 149 -1.61 1.12 11.84
C LEU A 149 -1.83 0.63 13.28
N LYS A 150 -1.79 1.56 14.24
CA LYS A 150 -2.06 1.28 15.66
C LYS A 150 -3.57 1.22 15.91
N LEU A 151 -4.20 0.13 15.45
CA LEU A 151 -5.61 -0.11 15.67
C LEU A 151 -5.81 -0.73 17.06
N ILE A 152 -6.72 -0.16 17.83
CA ILE A 152 -7.01 -0.58 19.20
C ILE A 152 -8.35 -1.33 19.22
N CYS A 153 -8.43 -2.36 20.04
CA CYS A 153 -9.66 -3.14 20.26
C CYS A 153 -10.82 -2.26 20.70
N ALA A 154 -11.91 -2.27 19.94
CA ALA A 154 -13.11 -1.47 20.23
C ALA A 154 -13.78 -1.87 21.57
N LYS A 155 -13.67 -3.15 21.97
CA LYS A 155 -14.34 -3.67 23.19
C LYS A 155 -13.60 -3.35 24.48
N CYS A 156 -12.28 -3.45 24.52
CA CYS A 156 -11.52 -3.21 25.75
C CYS A 156 -10.74 -1.89 25.77
N GLU A 157 -10.56 -1.26 24.60
CA GLU A 157 -9.85 0.02 24.39
C GLU A 157 -8.40 0.05 24.93
N LYS A 158 -7.79 -1.13 25.10
CA LYS A 158 -6.47 -1.29 25.76
C LYS A 158 -5.45 -2.03 24.91
N HIS A 159 -5.86 -3.07 24.23
CA HIS A 159 -4.95 -3.95 23.50
C HIS A 159 -5.00 -3.69 22.01
N PRO A 160 -3.89 -3.93 21.27
CA PRO A 160 -3.89 -3.89 19.83
C PRO A 160 -4.94 -4.85 19.26
N ALA A 161 -5.59 -4.44 18.19
CA ALA A 161 -6.52 -5.29 17.45
C ALA A 161 -5.76 -6.36 16.67
N ALA A 162 -6.26 -7.58 16.69
CA ALA A 162 -5.76 -8.71 15.90
C ALA A 162 -6.74 -9.15 14.82
N ASN A 163 -8.03 -8.97 15.08
CA ASN A 163 -9.11 -9.38 14.20
C ASN A 163 -10.11 -8.25 13.98
N ILE A 164 -10.81 -8.30 12.86
CA ILE A 164 -11.94 -7.43 12.50
C ILE A 164 -13.16 -8.30 12.28
N CYS A 165 -14.35 -7.84 12.74
CA CYS A 165 -15.63 -8.43 12.38
C CYS A 165 -16.23 -7.66 11.22
N THR A 166 -16.43 -8.29 10.07
CA THR A 166 -16.93 -7.62 8.87
C THR A 166 -18.44 -7.43 8.83
N VAL A 167 -19.18 -7.99 9.78
CA VAL A 167 -20.66 -7.87 9.91
C VAL A 167 -21.09 -7.01 11.10
N CYS A 168 -20.21 -6.79 12.11
CA CYS A 168 -20.49 -5.94 13.25
C CYS A 168 -19.78 -4.61 13.09
N ASP A 169 -20.29 -3.73 12.22
CA ASP A 169 -19.83 -2.37 11.94
C ASP A 169 -18.32 -2.24 11.69
N TRP A 170 -17.67 -3.34 11.26
CA TRP A 170 -16.22 -3.43 11.05
C TRP A 170 -15.40 -3.17 12.32
N ASP A 171 -15.92 -3.62 13.44
CA ASP A 171 -15.25 -3.47 14.74
C ASP A 171 -13.97 -4.30 14.84
N PHE A 172 -12.99 -3.71 15.50
CA PHE A 172 -11.67 -4.29 15.73
C PHE A 172 -11.57 -4.94 17.11
N PHE A 173 -11.08 -6.18 17.18
CA PHE A 173 -10.94 -6.95 18.41
C PHE A 173 -9.52 -7.44 18.63
N CYS A 174 -9.02 -7.35 19.87
CA CYS A 174 -7.82 -8.10 20.28
C CYS A 174 -8.17 -9.60 20.45
N GLU A 175 -7.17 -10.48 20.52
CA GLU A 175 -7.38 -11.93 20.61
C GLU A 175 -8.37 -12.33 21.72
N SER A 176 -8.19 -11.79 22.93
CA SER A 176 -9.04 -12.14 24.05
C SER A 176 -10.49 -11.63 23.93
N CYS A 177 -10.71 -10.50 23.24
CA CYS A 177 -12.05 -9.98 22.98
C CYS A 177 -12.71 -10.65 21.78
N SER A 178 -11.93 -11.14 20.81
CA SER A 178 -12.42 -11.97 19.70
C SER A 178 -13.12 -13.24 20.23
N GLY A 179 -12.47 -13.97 21.15
CA GLY A 179 -13.09 -15.18 21.73
C GLY A 179 -14.34 -14.94 22.57
N LYS A 180 -14.57 -13.70 23.04
CA LYS A 180 -15.86 -13.32 23.63
C LYS A 180 -16.88 -12.95 22.58
N HIS A 181 -16.46 -12.26 21.53
CA HIS A 181 -17.32 -11.82 20.44
C HIS A 181 -17.89 -13.01 19.65
N GLU A 182 -17.18 -14.13 19.55
CA GLU A 182 -17.68 -15.40 18.99
C GLU A 182 -18.96 -15.88 19.66
N GLN A 183 -19.15 -15.57 20.95
CA GLN A 183 -20.37 -15.93 21.69
C GLN A 183 -21.52 -14.93 21.47
N GLU A 184 -21.23 -13.76 20.91
CA GLU A 184 -22.15 -12.66 20.70
C GLU A 184 -22.54 -12.49 19.22
N CYS A 185 -21.77 -13.07 18.28
CA CYS A 185 -21.94 -12.96 16.83
C CYS A 185 -21.81 -14.33 16.16
N ASP A 186 -22.93 -14.91 15.75
CA ASP A 186 -23.00 -16.24 15.15
C ASP A 186 -22.17 -16.34 13.84
N ASP A 187 -22.07 -15.24 13.10
CA ASP A 187 -21.36 -15.17 11.81
C ASP A 187 -19.84 -15.04 11.96
N PHE A 188 -19.34 -14.74 13.18
CA PHE A 188 -17.94 -14.35 13.38
C PHE A 188 -16.96 -15.45 12.98
N GLU A 189 -17.09 -16.66 13.52
CA GLU A 189 -16.20 -17.78 13.18
C GLU A 189 -16.46 -18.36 11.78
N ASP A 190 -17.71 -18.27 11.28
CA ASP A 190 -18.06 -18.88 10.00
C ASP A 190 -17.43 -18.13 8.82
N TYR A 191 -17.52 -16.77 8.77
CA TYR A 191 -17.02 -16.00 7.64
C TYR A 191 -16.65 -14.54 7.95
N ALA A 192 -17.05 -13.99 9.09
CA ALA A 192 -16.92 -12.56 9.37
C ALA A 192 -15.61 -12.19 10.05
N LYS A 193 -14.90 -13.13 10.67
CA LYS A 193 -13.61 -12.93 11.32
C LYS A 193 -12.49 -12.86 10.29
N MET A 194 -11.81 -11.74 10.25
CA MET A 194 -10.66 -11.56 9.38
C MET A 194 -9.48 -10.95 10.15
N PRO A 195 -8.24 -11.27 9.76
CA PRO A 195 -7.07 -10.70 10.44
C PRO A 195 -6.96 -9.20 10.17
N VAL A 196 -6.44 -8.47 11.16
CA VAL A 196 -5.95 -7.11 10.96
C VAL A 196 -4.62 -7.17 10.21
N VAL A 197 -4.56 -6.57 9.04
CA VAL A 197 -3.39 -6.54 8.17
C VAL A 197 -3.10 -5.12 7.66
N ASN A 198 -1.84 -4.85 7.34
CA ASN A 198 -1.40 -3.53 6.86
C ASN A 198 -1.67 -3.36 5.36
N SER A 199 -2.95 -3.31 4.99
CA SER A 199 -3.39 -3.21 3.60
C SER A 199 -4.73 -2.49 3.48
N PRO A 200 -4.94 -1.68 2.42
CA PRO A 200 -6.25 -1.13 2.06
C PRO A 200 -7.33 -2.20 1.79
N ARG A 201 -6.93 -3.46 1.58
CA ARG A 201 -7.85 -4.58 1.36
C ARG A 201 -8.20 -5.34 2.64
N MET A 202 -7.75 -4.90 3.79
CA MET A 202 -8.09 -5.49 5.09
C MET A 202 -9.61 -5.67 5.23
N GLY A 203 -10.05 -6.84 5.69
CA GLY A 203 -11.47 -7.15 5.89
C GLY A 203 -12.27 -7.44 4.61
N VAL A 204 -11.66 -7.49 3.44
CA VAL A 204 -12.37 -7.71 2.17
C VAL A 204 -12.00 -9.06 1.56
N CYS A 205 -13.02 -9.85 1.19
CA CYS A 205 -12.89 -11.07 0.39
C CYS A 205 -11.85 -12.08 0.91
N GLY A 206 -11.81 -12.31 2.23
CA GLY A 206 -10.87 -13.27 2.83
C GLY A 206 -9.39 -12.87 2.74
N TYR A 207 -9.08 -11.59 2.50
CA TYR A 207 -7.70 -11.12 2.40
C TYR A 207 -6.94 -11.24 3.72
N THR A 208 -5.80 -11.91 3.70
CA THR A 208 -5.00 -12.21 4.91
C THR A 208 -3.60 -11.59 4.91
N GLY A 209 -3.30 -10.73 3.94
CA GLY A 209 -2.00 -10.08 3.80
C GLY A 209 -1.40 -10.28 2.42
N GLY A 210 -0.32 -9.54 2.12
CA GLY A 210 0.40 -9.63 0.85
C GLY A 210 1.36 -10.81 0.76
N HIS A 211 2.01 -10.94 -0.39
CA HIS A 211 3.03 -11.97 -0.65
C HIS A 211 4.46 -11.44 -0.51
N ILE A 212 4.64 -10.13 -0.50
CA ILE A 212 5.94 -9.45 -0.34
C ILE A 212 5.87 -8.44 0.79
N ASP A 213 7.03 -8.13 1.39
CA ASP A 213 7.14 -7.21 2.53
C ASP A 213 6.27 -7.61 3.74
N THR A 214 6.11 -8.92 3.92
CA THR A 214 5.19 -9.54 4.89
C THR A 214 5.52 -9.22 6.35
N GLU A 215 6.78 -8.84 6.65
CA GLU A 215 7.18 -8.38 7.99
C GLU A 215 6.38 -7.15 8.46
N ARG A 216 5.88 -6.34 7.50
CA ARG A 216 5.03 -5.17 7.76
C ARG A 216 3.54 -5.42 7.54
N ASP A 217 3.14 -6.61 7.13
CA ASP A 217 1.73 -7.01 7.16
C ASP A 217 1.25 -7.26 8.59
N GLY A 218 2.22 -7.44 9.48
CA GLY A 218 2.11 -7.89 10.83
C GLY A 218 0.79 -7.65 11.52
N VAL A 219 0.07 -8.72 11.76
CA VAL A 219 -0.69 -8.88 12.99
C VAL A 219 0.32 -8.67 14.13
N HIS A 220 0.10 -7.68 14.96
CA HIS A 220 0.96 -7.45 16.11
C HIS A 220 0.95 -8.72 16.98
N GLN A 221 2.06 -9.50 16.93
CA GLN A 221 2.33 -10.55 17.86
C GLN A 221 2.62 -9.96 19.25
#